data_cf80c7e1961dd3447f5e1a8317962f05
#
_entry.id   cf80c7e1961dd3447f5e1a8317962f05
#
_cell.length_a   1.000
_cell.length_b   1.000
_cell.length_c   1.000
_cell.angle_alpha   90.00
_cell.angle_beta   90.00
_cell.angle_gamma   90.00
#
_symmetry.space_group_name_H-M   'P 1'
#
loop_
_entity.id
_entity.type
_entity.pdbx_description
1 polymer ?
#
loop_
_entity_poly.entity_id
_entity_poly.type
_entity_poly.pdbx_seq_one_letter_code
_entity_poly.pdbx_strand_id
1 'polypeptide(L)'
;MGITSIVCTPHCRDPYFDFDAMWEAFRLLEQHANGFPLTMGFEVNHAKLMDLGIEWAPKLAFQGSNEFLLELSTRATEYHFREYESTIYQLQSVGLDVIIAHPERYKAIQENVEIAYNLVEMGCKLQASADFIVGGRTGAEKKPAKRLFEENLYTYIASDAHNVAHYGFYQQARQKFRTRGKHARL
;
A
#
# COMPACT_ATOMS: atom_id res chain seq x y z
N MET A 1 18.63 10.72 3.20
CA MET A 1 17.66 9.59 3.38
C MET A 1 17.99 8.38 2.50
N GLY A 2 18.76 8.54 1.42
CA GLY A 2 19.14 7.46 0.51
C GLY A 2 17.96 6.91 -0.33
N ILE A 3 16.94 7.73 -0.57
CA ILE A 3 15.87 7.41 -1.51
C ILE A 3 16.41 7.60 -2.93
N THR A 4 16.30 6.58 -3.77
CA THR A 4 16.83 6.58 -5.13
C THR A 4 15.75 6.58 -6.20
N SER A 5 14.52 6.28 -5.84
CA SER A 5 13.34 6.34 -6.70
C SER A 5 12.07 6.46 -5.86
N ILE A 6 10.97 6.88 -6.45
CA ILE A 6 9.65 6.97 -5.79
C ILE A 6 8.59 6.36 -6.70
N VAL A 7 7.71 5.55 -6.12
CA VAL A 7 6.44 5.18 -6.73
C VAL A 7 5.39 6.16 -6.23
N CYS A 8 4.81 6.94 -7.15
CA CYS A 8 3.73 7.87 -6.86
C CYS A 8 2.39 7.13 -6.96
N THR A 9 1.68 7.02 -5.84
CA THR A 9 0.45 6.24 -5.73
C THR A 9 -0.74 7.10 -5.29
N PRO A 10 -1.24 8.02 -6.15
CA PRO A 10 -2.43 8.78 -5.82
C PRO A 10 -3.61 7.84 -5.54
N HIS A 11 -4.53 8.30 -4.68
CA HIS A 11 -5.68 7.50 -4.29
C HIS A 11 -6.67 7.27 -5.43
N CYS A 12 -6.86 6.02 -5.83
CA CYS A 12 -7.97 5.60 -6.68
C CYS A 12 -9.21 5.33 -5.80
N ARG A 13 -9.91 6.41 -5.42
CA ARG A 13 -11.14 6.38 -4.62
C ARG A 13 -12.01 7.61 -4.87
N ASP A 14 -13.32 7.48 -4.68
CA ASP A 14 -14.23 8.61 -4.78
C ASP A 14 -14.05 9.61 -3.63
N PRO A 15 -14.34 10.89 -3.85
CA PRO A 15 -14.73 11.54 -5.12
C PRO A 15 -13.52 12.02 -5.96
N TYR A 16 -12.30 11.63 -5.64
CA TYR A 16 -11.06 12.26 -6.13
C TYR A 16 -10.47 11.56 -7.35
N PHE A 17 -10.94 10.37 -7.72
CA PHE A 17 -10.33 9.61 -8.80
C PHE A 17 -10.70 10.17 -10.17
N ASP A 18 -9.69 10.66 -10.87
CA ASP A 18 -9.70 11.01 -12.28
C ASP A 18 -8.41 10.50 -12.91
N PHE A 19 -8.50 9.40 -13.65
CA PHE A 19 -7.35 8.69 -14.21
C PHE A 19 -6.49 9.57 -15.11
N ASP A 20 -7.13 10.30 -16.03
CA ASP A 20 -6.41 11.11 -17.03
C ASP A 20 -5.75 12.33 -16.37
N ALA A 21 -6.48 13.02 -15.49
CA ALA A 21 -5.93 14.16 -14.75
C ALA A 21 -4.76 13.76 -13.84
N MET A 22 -4.82 12.58 -13.19
CA MET A 22 -3.73 12.07 -12.36
C MET A 22 -2.49 11.74 -13.20
N TRP A 23 -2.65 11.16 -14.38
CA TRP A 23 -1.55 10.91 -15.31
C TRP A 23 -0.95 12.21 -15.86
N GLU A 24 -1.77 13.21 -16.14
CA GLU A 24 -1.29 14.54 -16.58
C GLU A 24 -0.45 15.20 -15.47
N ALA A 25 -0.95 15.20 -14.24
CA ALA A 25 -0.22 15.71 -13.09
C ALA A 25 1.10 14.97 -12.86
N PHE A 26 1.12 13.64 -13.03
CA PHE A 26 2.35 12.85 -12.92
C PHE A 26 3.38 13.24 -14.00
N ARG A 27 2.97 13.41 -15.27
CA ARG A 27 3.88 13.86 -16.33
C ARG A 27 4.49 15.24 -16.05
N LEU A 28 3.70 16.15 -15.48
CA LEU A 28 4.22 17.45 -15.03
C LEU A 28 5.24 17.30 -13.90
N LEU A 29 4.97 16.41 -12.95
CA LEU A 29 5.92 16.10 -11.87
C LEU A 29 7.23 15.53 -12.40
N GLU A 30 7.19 14.59 -13.35
CA GLU A 30 8.39 14.03 -13.99
C GLU A 30 9.27 15.11 -14.63
N GLN A 31 8.65 16.07 -15.33
CA GLN A 31 9.38 17.20 -15.96
C GLN A 31 10.12 18.04 -14.92
N HIS A 32 9.59 18.17 -13.71
CA HIS A 32 10.19 18.95 -12.62
C HIS A 32 11.12 18.13 -11.71
N ALA A 33 11.15 16.81 -11.89
CA ALA A 33 11.95 15.91 -11.05
C ALA A 33 13.47 15.93 -11.39
N ASN A 34 13.90 16.69 -12.40
CA ASN A 34 15.30 16.82 -12.82
C ASN A 34 16.00 15.45 -13.01
N GLY A 35 15.33 14.48 -13.59
CA GLY A 35 15.85 13.14 -13.84
C GLY A 35 15.82 12.22 -12.62
N PHE A 36 15.24 12.63 -11.50
CA PHE A 36 15.01 11.72 -10.37
C PHE A 36 13.96 10.65 -10.77
N PRO A 37 14.27 9.34 -10.58
CA PRO A 37 13.38 8.27 -11.02
C PRO A 37 12.02 8.29 -10.31
N LEU A 38 10.97 8.50 -11.06
CA LEU A 38 9.59 8.40 -10.62
C LEU A 38 8.88 7.26 -11.36
N THR A 39 7.92 6.64 -10.71
CA THR A 39 7.07 5.60 -11.27
C THR A 39 5.63 5.93 -10.90
N MET A 40 4.70 5.84 -11.86
CA MET A 40 3.28 5.97 -11.58
C MET A 40 2.71 4.64 -11.10
N GLY A 41 1.81 4.71 -10.14
CA GLY A 41 0.94 3.63 -9.66
C GLY A 41 -0.29 4.23 -9.04
N PHE A 42 -1.11 3.42 -8.39
CA PHE A 42 -2.28 3.89 -7.66
C PHE A 42 -2.42 3.15 -6.34
N GLU A 43 -2.83 3.84 -5.28
CA GLU A 43 -3.38 3.19 -4.10
C GLU A 43 -4.87 2.99 -4.34
N VAL A 44 -5.24 1.74 -4.66
CA VAL A 44 -6.58 1.42 -5.18
C VAL A 44 -7.48 0.98 -4.03
N ASN A 45 -8.50 1.77 -3.74
CA ASN A 45 -9.53 1.39 -2.79
C ASN A 45 -10.37 0.24 -3.34
N HIS A 46 -10.60 -0.80 -2.53
CA HIS A 46 -11.32 -2.00 -2.93
C HIS A 46 -12.73 -1.69 -3.49
N ALA A 47 -13.51 -0.85 -2.82
CA ALA A 47 -14.86 -0.51 -3.29
C ALA A 47 -14.81 0.17 -4.66
N LYS A 48 -13.82 1.09 -4.87
CA LYS A 48 -13.65 1.74 -6.16
C LYS A 48 -13.23 0.76 -7.25
N LEU A 49 -12.40 -0.23 -6.93
CA LEU A 49 -12.06 -1.29 -7.88
C LEU A 49 -13.29 -2.10 -8.30
N MET A 50 -14.18 -2.41 -7.35
CA MET A 50 -15.42 -3.12 -7.67
C MET A 50 -16.35 -2.31 -8.56
N ASP A 51 -16.39 -0.99 -8.40
CA ASP A 51 -17.17 -0.09 -9.27
C ASP A 51 -16.57 0.01 -10.68
N LEU A 52 -15.24 0.00 -10.80
CA LEU A 52 -14.54 0.09 -12.09
C LEU A 52 -14.50 -1.24 -12.85
N GLY A 53 -14.50 -2.36 -12.13
CA GLY A 53 -14.27 -3.71 -12.67
C GLY A 53 -12.80 -4.13 -12.63
N ILE A 54 -12.58 -5.45 -12.51
CA ILE A 54 -11.23 -6.05 -12.44
C ILE A 54 -10.40 -5.78 -13.70
N GLU A 55 -11.02 -5.57 -14.83
CA GLU A 55 -10.35 -5.23 -16.11
C GLU A 55 -9.59 -3.89 -16.06
N TRP A 56 -9.86 -3.05 -15.07
CA TRP A 56 -9.10 -1.83 -14.82
C TRP A 56 -7.78 -2.10 -14.08
N ALA A 57 -7.67 -3.19 -13.34
CA ALA A 57 -6.55 -3.44 -12.45
C ALA A 57 -5.16 -3.36 -13.14
N PRO A 58 -4.95 -3.91 -14.36
CA PRO A 58 -3.66 -3.77 -15.03
C PRO A 58 -3.25 -2.32 -15.34
N LYS A 59 -4.23 -1.41 -15.53
CA LYS A 59 -3.98 0.02 -15.77
C LYS A 59 -3.63 0.78 -14.48
N LEU A 60 -4.01 0.23 -13.32
CA LEU A 60 -3.82 0.82 -12.01
C LEU A 60 -2.59 0.23 -11.28
N ALA A 61 -1.97 -0.81 -11.84
CA ALA A 61 -0.72 -1.38 -11.34
C ALA A 61 0.46 -0.40 -11.47
N PHE A 62 1.55 -0.66 -10.77
CA PHE A 62 2.74 0.17 -10.87
C PHE A 62 3.34 0.07 -12.28
N GLN A 63 3.60 1.20 -12.88
CA GLN A 63 4.15 1.31 -14.23
C GLN A 63 5.41 0.45 -14.38
N GLY A 64 5.39 -0.44 -15.38
CA GLY A 64 6.52 -1.32 -15.68
C GLY A 64 6.69 -2.51 -14.73
N SER A 65 5.69 -2.78 -13.87
CA SER A 65 5.68 -3.96 -13.00
C SER A 65 4.28 -4.59 -12.91
N ASN A 66 4.20 -5.75 -12.25
CA ASN A 66 2.92 -6.40 -11.94
C ASN A 66 2.41 -6.05 -10.54
N GLU A 67 3.08 -5.16 -9.81
CA GLU A 67 2.71 -4.82 -8.45
C GLU A 67 1.46 -3.94 -8.42
N PHE A 68 0.51 -4.32 -7.58
CA PHE A 68 -0.79 -3.66 -7.44
C PHE A 68 -1.06 -3.36 -5.97
N LEU A 69 -1.16 -2.07 -5.62
CA LEU A 69 -1.39 -1.64 -4.24
C LEU A 69 -2.89 -1.54 -3.96
N LEU A 70 -3.40 -2.45 -3.13
CA LEU A 70 -4.79 -2.55 -2.74
C LEU A 70 -5.03 -1.99 -1.33
N GLU A 71 -5.89 -0.99 -1.21
CA GLU A 71 -6.39 -0.46 0.05
C GLU A 71 -7.73 -1.11 0.39
N LEU A 72 -7.83 -1.74 1.58
CA LEU A 72 -9.07 -2.28 2.11
C LEU A 72 -9.75 -1.28 3.05
N SER A 73 -11.00 -1.55 3.43
CA SER A 73 -11.69 -0.70 4.40
C SER A 73 -11.08 -0.85 5.81
N THR A 74 -10.69 0.27 6.42
CA THR A 74 -10.18 0.28 7.80
C THR A 74 -11.23 -0.16 8.82
N ARG A 75 -12.52 -0.10 8.47
CA ARG A 75 -13.66 -0.49 9.32
C ARG A 75 -14.17 -1.90 9.03
N ALA A 76 -13.57 -2.60 8.05
CA ALA A 76 -13.95 -3.96 7.73
C ALA A 76 -13.83 -4.88 8.96
N THR A 77 -14.79 -5.76 9.10
CA THR A 77 -14.74 -6.89 10.05
C THR A 77 -14.20 -8.12 9.34
N GLU A 78 -13.87 -9.18 10.08
CA GLU A 78 -13.42 -10.45 9.52
C GLU A 78 -14.36 -11.00 8.43
N TYR A 79 -15.67 -10.77 8.55
CA TYR A 79 -16.66 -11.18 7.54
C TYR A 79 -16.37 -10.60 6.15
N HIS A 80 -15.91 -9.35 6.06
CA HIS A 80 -15.62 -8.70 4.78
C HIS A 80 -14.34 -9.27 4.12
N PHE A 81 -13.47 -9.93 4.88
CA PHE A 81 -12.24 -10.48 4.31
C PHE A 81 -12.48 -11.61 3.31
N ARG A 82 -13.61 -12.32 3.38
CA ARG A 82 -13.99 -13.30 2.34
C ARG A 82 -14.18 -12.69 0.96
N GLU A 83 -14.77 -11.48 0.92
CA GLU A 83 -14.91 -10.72 -0.32
C GLU A 83 -13.54 -10.25 -0.83
N TYR A 84 -12.69 -9.75 0.06
CA TYR A 84 -11.34 -9.30 -0.28
C TYR A 84 -10.48 -10.46 -0.80
N GLU A 85 -10.55 -11.63 -0.19
CA GLU A 85 -9.88 -12.85 -0.66
C GLU A 85 -10.29 -13.19 -2.10
N SER A 86 -11.60 -13.15 -2.40
CA SER A 86 -12.10 -13.38 -3.76
C SER A 86 -11.52 -12.35 -4.75
N THR A 87 -11.47 -11.08 -4.38
CA THR A 87 -10.88 -10.02 -5.22
C THR A 87 -9.39 -10.23 -5.41
N ILE A 88 -8.64 -10.60 -4.36
CA ILE A 88 -7.21 -10.91 -4.43
C ILE A 88 -6.96 -12.05 -5.41
N TYR A 89 -7.72 -13.14 -5.36
CA TYR A 89 -7.61 -14.23 -6.33
C TYR A 89 -7.86 -13.78 -7.77
N GLN A 90 -8.85 -12.91 -8.00
CA GLN A 90 -9.11 -12.36 -9.33
C GLN A 90 -7.94 -11.51 -9.83
N LEU A 91 -7.36 -10.64 -8.98
CA LEU A 91 -6.18 -9.85 -9.31
C LEU A 91 -4.98 -10.73 -9.65
N GLN A 92 -4.72 -11.75 -8.84
CA GLN A 92 -3.63 -12.70 -9.09
C GLN A 92 -3.86 -13.53 -10.36
N SER A 93 -5.11 -13.87 -10.68
CA SER A 93 -5.44 -14.63 -11.90
C SER A 93 -5.15 -13.87 -13.19
N VAL A 94 -5.14 -12.54 -13.14
CA VAL A 94 -4.72 -11.67 -14.27
C VAL A 94 -3.23 -11.29 -14.20
N GLY A 95 -2.45 -11.96 -13.33
CA GLY A 95 -1.00 -11.84 -13.27
C GLY A 95 -0.47 -10.72 -12.38
N LEU A 96 -1.29 -10.17 -11.48
CA LEU A 96 -0.87 -9.09 -10.58
C LEU A 96 -0.35 -9.61 -9.24
N ASP A 97 0.71 -8.98 -8.75
CA ASP A 97 1.28 -9.16 -7.42
C ASP A 97 0.60 -8.20 -6.45
N VAL A 98 -0.29 -8.69 -5.60
CA VAL A 98 -1.08 -7.83 -4.71
C VAL A 98 -0.27 -7.40 -3.49
N ILE A 99 -0.19 -6.08 -3.28
CA ILE A 99 0.35 -5.44 -2.08
C ILE A 99 -0.83 -4.89 -1.27
N ILE A 100 -0.96 -5.29 -0.02
CA ILE A 100 -1.96 -4.75 0.90
C ILE A 100 -1.38 -3.52 1.60
N ALA A 101 -2.02 -2.37 1.39
CA ALA A 101 -1.63 -1.10 1.99
C ALA A 101 -1.92 -1.09 3.50
N HIS A 102 -0.98 -0.60 4.29
CA HIS A 102 -1.11 -0.27 5.73
C HIS A 102 -2.05 -1.19 6.54
N PRO A 103 -1.80 -2.53 6.58
CA PRO A 103 -2.66 -3.48 7.29
C PRO A 103 -2.81 -3.20 8.78
N GLU A 104 -1.88 -2.46 9.39
CA GLU A 104 -1.94 -1.99 10.78
C GLU A 104 -3.14 -1.06 11.06
N ARG A 105 -3.75 -0.48 10.01
CA ARG A 105 -4.94 0.37 10.11
C ARG A 105 -6.25 -0.42 10.12
N TYR A 106 -6.24 -1.69 9.72
CA TYR A 106 -7.46 -2.48 9.60
C TYR A 106 -7.88 -3.04 10.96
N LYS A 107 -9.06 -2.64 11.40
CA LYS A 107 -9.59 -3.07 12.70
C LYS A 107 -9.60 -4.59 12.86
N ALA A 108 -10.00 -5.32 11.83
CA ALA A 108 -10.00 -6.78 11.85
C ALA A 108 -8.61 -7.37 12.12
N ILE A 109 -7.54 -6.82 11.48
CA ILE A 109 -6.16 -7.28 11.71
C ILE A 109 -5.64 -6.87 13.09
N GLN A 110 -6.07 -5.69 13.60
CA GLN A 110 -5.74 -5.26 14.96
C GLN A 110 -6.32 -6.21 16.03
N GLU A 111 -7.53 -6.74 15.76
CA GLU A 111 -8.24 -7.68 16.63
C GLU A 111 -7.76 -9.13 16.43
N ASN A 112 -7.49 -9.53 15.19
CA ASN A 112 -7.07 -10.88 14.83
C ASN A 112 -5.92 -10.87 13.80
N VAL A 113 -4.71 -11.11 14.26
CA VAL A 113 -3.50 -11.12 13.41
C VAL A 113 -3.49 -12.26 12.40
N GLU A 114 -4.23 -13.35 12.63
CA GLU A 114 -4.31 -14.49 11.70
C GLU A 114 -4.79 -14.06 10.30
N ILE A 115 -5.58 -12.99 10.22
CA ILE A 115 -5.98 -12.41 8.94
C ILE A 115 -4.76 -11.94 8.13
N ALA A 116 -3.76 -11.35 8.78
CA ALA A 116 -2.53 -10.92 8.10
C ALA A 116 -1.68 -12.13 7.67
N TYR A 117 -1.65 -13.22 8.45
CA TYR A 117 -1.02 -14.47 8.04
C TYR A 117 -1.71 -15.05 6.80
N ASN A 118 -3.03 -15.14 6.80
CA ASN A 118 -3.79 -15.65 5.66
C ASN A 118 -3.52 -14.85 4.38
N LEU A 119 -3.47 -13.50 4.47
CA LEU A 119 -3.11 -12.65 3.32
C LEU A 119 -1.71 -12.99 2.78
N VAL A 120 -0.73 -13.20 3.67
CA VAL A 120 0.63 -13.59 3.26
C VAL A 120 0.67 -15.00 2.66
N GLU A 121 -0.09 -15.95 3.21
CA GLU A 121 -0.21 -17.32 2.67
C GLU A 121 -0.87 -17.34 1.29
N MET A 122 -1.81 -16.42 1.04
CA MET A 122 -2.37 -16.19 -0.30
C MET A 122 -1.38 -15.57 -1.29
N GLY A 123 -0.15 -15.24 -0.87
CA GLY A 123 0.87 -14.63 -1.71
C GLY A 123 0.85 -13.10 -1.72
N CYS A 124 0.04 -12.45 -0.88
CA CYS A 124 0.06 -10.99 -0.78
C CYS A 124 1.35 -10.49 -0.10
N LYS A 125 1.80 -9.33 -0.53
CA LYS A 125 2.83 -8.54 0.13
C LYS A 125 2.14 -7.55 1.08
N LEU A 126 2.70 -7.31 2.28
CA LEU A 126 2.15 -6.33 3.21
C LEU A 126 3.07 -5.10 3.26
N GLN A 127 2.48 -3.91 3.17
CA GLN A 127 3.20 -2.62 3.19
C GLN A 127 2.79 -1.80 4.42
N ALA A 128 3.73 -1.56 5.35
CA ALA A 128 3.52 -0.66 6.47
C ALA A 128 3.53 0.81 6.02
N SER A 129 2.63 1.63 6.55
CA SER A 129 2.75 3.08 6.48
C SER A 129 3.67 3.59 7.60
N ALA A 130 4.71 4.35 7.27
CA ALA A 130 5.74 4.76 8.23
C ALA A 130 5.23 5.66 9.36
N ASP A 131 4.05 6.26 9.23
CA ASP A 131 3.44 7.11 10.26
C ASP A 131 3.04 6.33 11.54
N PHE A 132 3.00 4.98 11.49
CA PHE A 132 2.80 4.16 12.68
C PHE A 132 3.81 4.48 13.80
N ILE A 133 5.00 4.99 13.46
CA ILE A 133 6.04 5.38 14.42
C ILE A 133 5.53 6.37 15.46
N VAL A 134 4.68 7.28 15.05
CA VAL A 134 4.05 8.30 15.90
C VAL A 134 2.62 7.91 16.31
N GLY A 135 2.16 6.73 15.93
CA GLY A 135 0.83 6.20 16.25
C GLY A 135 -0.14 6.11 15.07
N GLY A 136 0.30 6.53 13.87
CA GLY A 136 -0.53 6.56 12.68
C GLY A 136 -1.63 7.64 12.74
N ARG A 137 -2.66 7.50 11.91
CA ARG A 137 -3.75 8.49 11.81
C ARG A 137 -4.67 8.52 13.04
N THR A 138 -4.83 7.40 13.71
CA THR A 138 -5.77 7.26 14.85
C THR A 138 -5.10 7.23 16.21
N GLY A 139 -3.76 7.15 16.25
CA GLY A 139 -2.98 6.93 17.46
C GLY A 139 -2.90 5.46 17.92
N ALA A 140 -3.67 4.56 17.28
CA ALA A 140 -3.80 3.16 17.70
C ALA A 140 -2.89 2.20 16.89
N GLU A 141 -2.27 2.65 15.80
CA GLU A 141 -1.63 1.81 14.79
C GLU A 141 -0.24 1.31 15.18
N LYS A 142 0.43 1.96 16.13
CA LYS A 142 1.79 1.63 16.55
C LYS A 142 1.93 0.22 17.11
N LYS A 143 0.98 -0.21 17.96
CA LYS A 143 1.03 -1.53 18.59
C LYS A 143 0.76 -2.65 17.58
N PRO A 144 -0.28 -2.58 16.75
CA PRO A 144 -0.49 -3.53 15.65
C PRO A 144 0.69 -3.58 14.67
N ALA A 145 1.20 -2.44 14.20
CA ALA A 145 2.35 -2.43 13.32
C ALA A 145 3.57 -3.12 13.93
N LYS A 146 3.89 -2.83 15.20
CA LYS A 146 4.99 -3.48 15.89
C LYS A 146 4.81 -5.00 15.92
N ARG A 147 3.60 -5.49 16.23
CA ARG A 147 3.29 -6.92 16.19
C ARG A 147 3.53 -7.54 14.82
N LEU A 148 3.05 -6.91 13.74
CA LEU A 148 3.25 -7.40 12.37
C LEU A 148 4.74 -7.43 11.99
N PHE A 149 5.58 -6.52 12.50
CA PHE A 149 7.03 -6.58 12.34
C PHE A 149 7.67 -7.72 13.14
N GLU A 150 7.27 -7.92 14.39
CA GLU A 150 7.76 -9.02 15.26
C GLU A 150 7.43 -10.39 14.66
N GLU A 151 6.25 -10.52 14.06
CA GLU A 151 5.80 -11.72 13.33
C GLU A 151 6.40 -11.82 11.91
N ASN A 152 7.24 -10.85 11.50
CA ASN A 152 7.93 -10.82 10.21
C ASN A 152 6.97 -10.91 9.01
N LEU A 153 5.82 -10.24 9.07
CA LEU A 153 4.79 -10.27 8.02
C LEU A 153 4.96 -9.17 6.96
N TYR A 154 5.60 -8.05 7.29
CA TYR A 154 5.78 -6.97 6.33
C TYR A 154 6.84 -7.27 5.27
N THR A 155 6.49 -6.94 4.03
CA THR A 155 7.40 -6.94 2.88
C THR A 155 8.01 -5.56 2.68
N TYR A 156 7.23 -4.50 2.87
CA TYR A 156 7.62 -3.11 2.62
C TYR A 156 7.34 -2.20 3.81
N ILE A 157 8.15 -1.13 3.92
CA ILE A 157 7.82 0.08 4.65
C ILE A 157 7.73 1.19 3.62
N ALA A 158 6.58 1.84 3.48
CA ALA A 158 6.38 2.99 2.61
C ALA A 158 6.31 4.28 3.43
N SER A 159 6.61 5.40 2.81
CA SER A 159 6.44 6.71 3.44
C SER A 159 4.98 7.08 3.64
N ASP A 160 4.11 6.62 2.74
CA ASP A 160 2.70 7.04 2.63
C ASP A 160 2.61 8.59 2.74
N ALA A 161 3.50 9.26 1.97
CA ALA A 161 3.78 10.66 2.17
C ALA A 161 2.71 11.55 1.54
N HIS A 162 2.00 12.31 2.36
CA HIS A 162 1.07 13.37 1.96
C HIS A 162 1.67 14.77 2.16
N ASN A 163 2.83 14.85 2.79
CA ASN A 163 3.60 16.09 3.01
C ASN A 163 5.05 15.76 3.38
N VAL A 164 5.89 16.79 3.45
CA VAL A 164 7.34 16.65 3.70
C VAL A 164 7.66 16.01 5.06
N ALA A 165 6.83 16.23 6.10
CA ALA A 165 7.09 15.69 7.43
C ALA A 165 7.02 14.16 7.47
N HIS A 166 6.22 13.52 6.60
CA HIS A 166 6.08 12.07 6.53
C HIS A 166 7.40 11.37 6.16
N TYR A 167 8.29 12.01 5.40
CA TYR A 167 9.62 11.44 5.13
C TYR A 167 10.49 11.30 6.39
N GLY A 168 10.27 12.14 7.41
CA GLY A 168 10.91 12.00 8.72
C GLY A 168 10.44 10.74 9.46
N PHE A 169 9.15 10.40 9.38
CA PHE A 169 8.61 9.16 9.95
C PHE A 169 9.18 7.94 9.23
N TYR A 170 9.25 8.01 7.91
CA TYR A 170 9.84 6.96 7.09
C TYR A 170 11.31 6.67 7.46
N GLN A 171 12.12 7.71 7.64
CA GLN A 171 13.51 7.56 8.07
C GLN A 171 13.60 6.88 9.44
N GLN A 172 12.78 7.28 10.41
CA GLN A 172 12.73 6.68 11.74
C GLN A 172 12.27 5.21 11.70
N ALA A 173 11.23 4.90 10.90
CA ALA A 173 10.72 3.54 10.76
C ALA A 173 11.79 2.61 10.21
N ARG A 174 12.48 2.99 9.13
CA ARG A 174 13.58 2.21 8.52
C ARG A 174 14.78 1.99 9.45
N GLN A 175 15.05 2.90 10.36
CA GLN A 175 16.13 2.73 11.34
C GLN A 175 15.79 1.68 12.40
N LYS A 176 14.52 1.56 12.78
CA LYS A 176 14.07 0.74 13.90
C LYS A 176 13.54 -0.63 13.50
N PHE A 177 13.00 -0.77 12.30
CA PHE A 177 12.29 -1.97 11.86
C PHE A 177 12.92 -2.57 10.60
N ARG A 178 12.80 -3.89 10.45
CA ARG A 178 13.26 -4.64 9.28
C ARG A 178 12.09 -5.38 8.65
N THR A 179 12.14 -5.54 7.34
CA THR A 179 11.13 -6.27 6.55
C THR A 179 11.70 -7.60 6.06
N ARG A 180 10.83 -8.53 5.63
CA ARG A 180 11.21 -9.86 5.06
C ARG A 180 12.09 -9.75 3.83
N GLY A 181 11.88 -8.76 3.00
CA GLY A 181 12.65 -8.54 1.78
C GLY A 181 14.06 -8.00 2.08
N LYS A 182 15.08 -8.56 1.43
CA LYS A 182 16.45 -8.02 1.50
C LYS A 182 16.56 -6.61 0.91
N HIS A 183 15.57 -6.18 0.16
CA HIS A 183 15.46 -4.85 -0.42
C HIS A 183 13.99 -4.42 -0.40
N ALA A 184 13.60 -3.56 0.52
CA ALA A 184 12.49 -2.69 0.26
C ALA A 184 12.90 -1.85 -0.96
N ARG A 185 12.47 -2.24 -2.15
CA ARG A 185 12.57 -1.35 -3.31
C ARG A 185 11.62 -0.20 -3.03
N LEU A 186 12.19 0.94 -2.87
CA LEU A 186 11.53 2.24 -2.77
C LEU A 186 11.36 2.77 -4.16
#